data_f3c152cd26d14901138e4e3b28666f83
#
_entry.id   f3c152cd26d14901138e4e3b28666f83
#
_cell.length_a   1.000
_cell.length_b   1.000
_cell.length_c   1.000
_cell.angle_alpha   90.00
_cell.angle_beta   90.00
_cell.angle_gamma   90.00
#
_symmetry.space_group_name_H-M   'P 1'
#
loop_
_entity.id
_entity.type
_entity.pdbx_description
1 polymer ?
#
loop_
_entity_poly.entity_id
_entity_poly.type
_entity_poly.pdbx_seq_one_letter_code
_entity_poly.pdbx_strand_id
1 'polypeptide(L)'
;DPSLAFNGGKSLVPDRMDTYVSWGHHDFIEKIVKSGSFYPVYVTGLSGNGKTTTVEQVCADNGREFFRVNINSETDEDDLLGGFRLIDGNTVFQYGPVVEAMRRGAVLLLDEVDLGTTKIMCLQSVLEGKGVYLKKINRWIQPEAGFQVFLTGNTKGQGSGDHDDKFIGTNVMNEAFLDRIPVMID
;
A
#
# COMPACT_ATOMS: atom_id res chain seq x y z
N ASP A 1 22.87 -0.75 -5.61
CA ASP A 1 21.66 0.08 -5.61
C ASP A 1 20.58 -0.63 -4.78
N PRO A 2 20.00 0.02 -3.74
CA PRO A 2 18.97 -0.56 -2.89
C PRO A 2 17.70 -1.02 -3.62
N SER A 3 17.45 -0.54 -4.84
CA SER A 3 16.28 -0.88 -5.64
C SER A 3 16.40 -2.18 -6.44
N LEU A 4 17.58 -2.73 -6.59
CA LEU A 4 17.82 -3.92 -7.43
C LEU A 4 17.17 -5.20 -6.89
N ALA A 5 16.76 -5.21 -5.63
CA ALA A 5 16.17 -6.39 -4.99
C ALA A 5 14.79 -6.77 -5.52
N PHE A 6 14.06 -5.85 -6.14
CA PHE A 6 12.63 -6.08 -6.42
C PHE A 6 12.37 -6.80 -7.73
N ASN A 7 13.04 -6.96 -8.67
CA ASN A 7 12.70 -7.72 -9.89
C ASN A 7 13.80 -7.77 -10.95
N GLY A 8 15.05 -7.51 -10.58
CA GLY A 8 16.14 -7.50 -11.52
C GLY A 8 15.97 -6.51 -12.69
N GLY A 9 15.26 -5.40 -12.45
CA GLY A 9 15.00 -4.38 -13.47
C GLY A 9 13.82 -4.66 -14.41
N LYS A 10 13.05 -5.71 -14.20
CA LYS A 10 11.83 -6.00 -14.99
C LYS A 10 10.69 -5.07 -14.60
N SER A 11 9.76 -4.86 -15.50
CA SER A 11 8.52 -4.13 -15.22
C SER A 11 7.67 -4.87 -14.18
N LEU A 12 7.06 -4.12 -13.27
CA LEU A 12 6.09 -4.59 -12.29
C LEU A 12 4.64 -4.29 -12.69
N VAL A 13 4.40 -4.02 -13.97
CA VAL A 13 3.03 -3.93 -14.52
C VAL A 13 2.41 -5.31 -14.47
N PRO A 14 1.22 -5.46 -13.83
CA PRO A 14 0.56 -6.76 -13.73
C PRO A 14 0.12 -7.28 -15.09
N ASP A 15 -0.01 -8.59 -15.21
CA ASP A 15 -0.61 -9.24 -16.37
C ASP A 15 -2.14 -9.07 -16.37
N ARG A 16 -2.71 -8.92 -17.56
CA ARG A 16 -4.17 -8.89 -17.73
C ARG A 16 -4.75 -10.26 -17.52
N MET A 17 -5.86 -10.33 -16.78
CA MET A 17 -6.63 -11.56 -16.62
C MET A 17 -7.74 -11.60 -17.66
N ASP A 18 -7.70 -12.59 -18.56
CA ASP A 18 -8.71 -12.77 -19.62
C ASP A 18 -10.12 -13.04 -19.07
N THR A 19 -10.19 -13.57 -17.86
CA THR A 19 -11.44 -13.90 -17.17
C THR A 19 -12.00 -12.78 -16.32
N TYR A 20 -11.28 -11.65 -16.23
CA TYR A 20 -11.73 -10.53 -15.41
C TYR A 20 -12.92 -9.82 -16.06
N VAL A 21 -13.97 -9.64 -15.28
CA VAL A 21 -15.13 -8.83 -15.65
C VAL A 21 -15.18 -7.64 -14.70
N SER A 22 -15.15 -6.43 -15.25
CA SER A 22 -15.23 -5.21 -14.47
C SER A 22 -16.57 -5.08 -13.76
N TRP A 23 -16.52 -4.74 -12.48
CA TRP A 23 -17.71 -4.57 -11.63
C TRP A 23 -17.45 -3.59 -10.49
N GLY A 24 -18.50 -3.15 -9.84
CA GLY A 24 -18.42 -2.29 -8.67
C GLY A 24 -17.71 -0.97 -8.97
N HIS A 25 -16.65 -0.69 -8.22
CA HIS A 25 -15.94 0.59 -8.30
C HIS A 25 -14.83 0.64 -9.36
N HIS A 26 -14.80 -0.27 -10.32
CA HIS A 26 -13.75 -0.34 -11.34
C HIS A 26 -13.54 1.01 -12.04
N ASP A 27 -14.59 1.64 -12.53
CA ASP A 27 -14.50 2.91 -13.26
C ASP A 27 -13.95 4.05 -12.40
N PHE A 28 -14.33 4.08 -11.13
CA PHE A 28 -13.84 5.07 -10.18
C PHE A 28 -12.35 4.90 -9.89
N ILE A 29 -11.91 3.66 -9.63
CA ILE A 29 -10.51 3.32 -9.41
C ILE A 29 -9.69 3.66 -10.66
N GLU A 30 -10.21 3.33 -11.85
CA GLU A 30 -9.55 3.64 -13.12
C GLU A 30 -9.36 5.15 -13.32
N LYS A 31 -10.35 5.96 -13.01
CA LYS A 31 -10.24 7.43 -13.08
C LYS A 31 -9.12 7.95 -12.18
N ILE A 32 -9.01 7.45 -10.96
CA ILE A 32 -7.96 7.83 -10.02
C ILE A 32 -6.59 7.45 -10.55
N VAL A 33 -6.42 6.21 -11.01
CA VAL A 33 -5.15 5.72 -11.57
C VAL A 33 -4.74 6.53 -12.80
N LYS A 34 -5.68 6.80 -13.71
CA LYS A 34 -5.43 7.63 -14.92
C LYS A 34 -5.10 9.08 -14.60
N SER A 35 -5.61 9.64 -13.53
CA SER A 35 -5.37 11.03 -13.15
C SER A 35 -3.90 11.32 -12.86
N GLY A 36 -3.15 10.31 -12.42
CA GLY A 36 -1.76 10.46 -11.97
C GLY A 36 -1.60 11.30 -10.71
N SER A 37 -2.70 11.76 -10.11
CA SER A 37 -2.69 12.55 -8.88
C SER A 37 -2.69 11.65 -7.65
N PHE A 38 -2.00 12.10 -6.60
CA PHE A 38 -2.03 11.40 -5.32
C PHE A 38 -3.38 11.59 -4.63
N TYR A 39 -4.08 10.48 -4.43
CA TYR A 39 -5.42 10.51 -3.85
C TYR A 39 -5.69 9.20 -3.10
N PRO A 40 -5.27 9.05 -1.84
CA PRO A 40 -5.39 7.80 -1.12
C PRO A 40 -6.86 7.39 -0.98
N VAL A 41 -7.14 6.13 -1.29
CA VAL A 41 -8.50 5.56 -1.31
C VAL A 41 -8.55 4.33 -0.42
N TYR A 42 -9.52 4.29 0.47
CA TYR A 42 -9.82 3.13 1.28
C TYR A 42 -11.01 2.37 0.68
N VAL A 43 -10.78 1.13 0.30
CA VAL A 43 -11.80 0.23 -0.26
C VAL A 43 -12.24 -0.73 0.83
N THR A 44 -13.48 -0.62 1.26
CA THR A 44 -14.06 -1.50 2.28
C THR A 44 -14.90 -2.60 1.65
N GLY A 45 -15.39 -3.50 2.47
CA GLY A 45 -16.29 -4.57 2.06
C GLY A 45 -15.83 -5.94 2.56
N LEU A 46 -16.64 -6.94 2.33
CA LEU A 46 -16.35 -8.31 2.77
C LEU A 46 -15.14 -8.89 2.02
N SER A 47 -14.38 -9.70 2.73
CA SER A 47 -13.26 -10.45 2.14
C SER A 47 -13.75 -11.30 0.96
N GLY A 48 -12.93 -11.37 -0.10
CA GLY A 48 -13.26 -12.15 -1.29
C GLY A 48 -14.07 -11.40 -2.37
N ASN A 49 -14.39 -10.14 -2.17
CA ASN A 49 -15.17 -9.35 -3.14
C ASN A 49 -14.34 -8.78 -4.30
N GLY A 50 -13.12 -9.27 -4.53
CA GLY A 50 -12.31 -8.85 -5.67
C GLY A 50 -11.72 -7.45 -5.59
N LYS A 51 -11.68 -6.82 -4.39
CA LYS A 51 -11.11 -5.48 -4.19
C LYS A 51 -9.68 -5.35 -4.70
N THR A 52 -8.84 -6.28 -4.31
CA THR A 52 -7.43 -6.34 -4.73
C THR A 52 -7.30 -6.57 -6.23
N THR A 53 -8.08 -7.51 -6.76
CA THR A 53 -8.08 -7.85 -8.19
C THR A 53 -8.49 -6.65 -9.05
N THR A 54 -9.46 -5.85 -8.62
CA THR A 54 -9.88 -4.65 -9.35
C THR A 54 -8.74 -3.65 -9.49
N VAL A 55 -8.03 -3.33 -8.42
CA VAL A 55 -6.89 -2.41 -8.46
C VAL A 55 -5.78 -2.95 -9.36
N GLU A 56 -5.46 -4.22 -9.23
CA GLU A 56 -4.43 -4.88 -10.04
C GLU A 56 -4.77 -4.85 -11.53
N GLN A 57 -6.01 -5.16 -11.91
CA GLN A 57 -6.44 -5.16 -13.31
C GLN A 57 -6.51 -3.76 -13.91
N VAL A 58 -6.91 -2.75 -13.14
CA VAL A 58 -6.83 -1.36 -13.57
C VAL A 58 -5.37 -0.97 -13.86
N CYS A 59 -4.43 -1.37 -13.03
CA CYS A 59 -3.00 -1.13 -13.28
C CYS A 59 -2.51 -1.85 -14.53
N ALA A 60 -2.92 -3.11 -14.74
CA ALA A 60 -2.60 -3.87 -15.95
C ALA A 60 -3.11 -3.18 -17.22
N ASP A 61 -4.37 -2.75 -17.21
CA ASP A 61 -5.01 -2.08 -18.35
C ASP A 61 -4.39 -0.71 -18.69
N ASN A 62 -3.81 -0.03 -17.70
CA ASN A 62 -3.23 1.30 -17.85
C ASN A 62 -1.70 1.31 -17.88
N GLY A 63 -1.06 0.15 -17.93
CA GLY A 63 0.39 0.03 -17.99
C GLY A 63 1.10 0.60 -16.76
N ARG A 64 0.46 0.55 -15.59
CA ARG A 64 0.99 1.09 -14.34
C ARG A 64 1.68 0.01 -13.52
N GLU A 65 2.87 0.30 -13.03
CA GLU A 65 3.54 -0.57 -12.07
C GLU A 65 2.74 -0.66 -10.77
N PHE A 66 2.67 -1.84 -10.20
CA PHE A 66 1.83 -2.18 -9.08
C PHE A 66 2.62 -2.90 -7.99
N PHE A 67 2.50 -2.42 -6.77
CA PHE A 67 3.06 -3.04 -5.57
C PHE A 67 1.94 -3.41 -4.62
N ARG A 68 1.92 -4.66 -4.18
CA ARG A 68 0.99 -5.14 -3.17
C ARG A 68 1.72 -5.53 -1.90
N VAL A 69 1.23 -5.06 -0.77
CA VAL A 69 1.70 -5.45 0.56
C VAL A 69 0.53 -5.97 1.36
N ASN A 70 0.60 -7.22 1.80
CA ASN A 70 -0.34 -7.76 2.76
C ASN A 70 0.09 -7.35 4.17
N ILE A 71 -0.78 -6.59 4.84
CA ILE A 71 -0.54 -6.16 6.21
C ILE A 71 -1.02 -7.24 7.18
N ASN A 72 -0.26 -7.48 8.22
CA ASN A 72 -0.63 -8.36 9.34
C ASN A 72 -0.08 -7.78 10.65
N SER A 73 -0.32 -8.47 11.75
CA SER A 73 0.10 -8.02 13.10
C SER A 73 1.62 -7.90 13.26
N GLU A 74 2.39 -8.58 12.43
CA GLU A 74 3.86 -8.57 12.49
C GLU A 74 4.51 -7.59 11.50
N THR A 75 3.74 -7.04 10.56
CA THR A 75 4.24 -6.07 9.58
C THR A 75 4.81 -4.84 10.28
N ASP A 76 6.05 -4.48 9.96
CA ASP A 76 6.78 -3.40 10.60
C ASP A 76 7.43 -2.44 9.57
N GLU A 77 8.16 -1.45 10.08
CA GLU A 77 8.87 -0.46 9.25
C GLU A 77 9.89 -1.12 8.33
N ASP A 78 10.63 -2.14 8.77
CA ASP A 78 11.59 -2.86 7.94
C ASP A 78 10.93 -3.54 6.75
N ASP A 79 9.75 -4.12 6.95
CA ASP A 79 8.98 -4.75 5.87
C ASP A 79 8.46 -3.73 4.86
N LEU A 80 8.08 -2.55 5.32
CA LEU A 80 7.41 -1.53 4.51
C LEU A 80 8.39 -0.56 3.84
N LEU A 81 9.30 0.01 4.61
CA LEU A 81 10.21 1.06 4.14
C LEU A 81 11.58 0.53 3.74
N GLY A 82 12.02 -0.55 4.33
CA GLY A 82 13.29 -1.18 4.06
C GLY A 82 14.16 -1.35 5.28
N GLY A 83 15.21 -2.12 5.13
CA GLY A 83 16.15 -2.43 6.19
C GLY A 83 17.44 -3.04 5.66
N PHE A 84 18.35 -3.31 6.55
CA PHE A 84 19.60 -3.97 6.21
C PHE A 84 19.40 -5.46 5.93
N ARG A 85 20.05 -5.94 4.88
CA ARG A 85 20.06 -7.34 4.48
C ARG A 85 21.49 -7.79 4.26
N LEU A 86 21.75 -9.07 4.50
CA LEU A 86 23.02 -9.69 4.21
C LEU A 86 22.95 -10.28 2.78
N ILE A 87 23.74 -9.71 1.87
CA ILE A 87 23.78 -10.13 0.47
C ILE A 87 25.25 -10.34 0.08
N ASP A 88 25.57 -11.54 -0.37
CA ASP A 88 26.93 -11.93 -0.79
C ASP A 88 28.00 -11.56 0.27
N GLY A 89 27.68 -11.77 1.55
CA GLY A 89 28.58 -11.47 2.66
C GLY A 89 28.64 -10.00 3.06
N ASN A 90 27.93 -9.11 2.40
CA ASN A 90 27.89 -7.69 2.69
C ASN A 90 26.55 -7.26 3.29
N THR A 91 26.60 -6.36 4.25
CA THR A 91 25.40 -5.73 4.78
C THR A 91 24.98 -4.58 3.87
N VAL A 92 23.80 -4.69 3.25
CA VAL A 92 23.26 -3.74 2.29
C VAL A 92 21.87 -3.30 2.73
N PHE A 93 21.60 -2.01 2.65
CA PHE A 93 20.24 -1.51 2.85
C PHE A 93 19.42 -1.75 1.60
N GLN A 94 18.25 -2.39 1.76
CA GLN A 94 17.29 -2.60 0.69
C GLN A 94 16.01 -1.82 0.95
N TYR A 95 15.51 -1.12 -0.06
CA TYR A 95 14.21 -0.48 0.01
C TYR A 95 13.09 -1.50 0.12
N GLY A 96 12.13 -1.20 1.00
CA GLY A 96 10.88 -1.94 1.06
C GLY A 96 9.92 -1.54 -0.07
N PRO A 97 8.80 -2.27 -0.23
CA PRO A 97 7.85 -2.06 -1.32
C PRO A 97 7.22 -0.67 -1.32
N VAL A 98 6.99 -0.07 -0.15
CA VAL A 98 6.43 1.28 -0.05
C VAL A 98 7.39 2.31 -0.64
N VAL A 99 8.66 2.26 -0.27
CA VAL A 99 9.68 3.18 -0.78
C VAL A 99 9.90 2.96 -2.28
N GLU A 100 9.93 1.73 -2.74
CA GLU A 100 10.06 1.44 -4.17
C GLU A 100 8.88 1.97 -4.98
N ALA A 101 7.65 1.81 -4.49
CA ALA A 101 6.47 2.37 -5.13
C ALA A 101 6.53 3.91 -5.20
N MET A 102 6.97 4.57 -4.13
CA MET A 102 7.16 6.02 -4.09
C MET A 102 8.18 6.48 -5.13
N ARG A 103 9.34 5.85 -5.17
CA ARG A 103 10.44 6.20 -6.08
C ARG A 103 10.11 5.99 -7.56
N ARG A 104 9.26 5.04 -7.87
CA ARG A 104 8.85 4.70 -9.23
C ARG A 104 7.60 5.46 -9.67
N GLY A 105 6.93 6.17 -8.79
CA GLY A 105 5.61 6.74 -9.09
C GLY A 105 4.57 5.67 -9.40
N ALA A 106 4.67 4.53 -8.73
CA ALA A 106 3.82 3.36 -8.94
C ALA A 106 2.52 3.43 -8.13
N VAL A 107 1.64 2.48 -8.36
CA VAL A 107 0.44 2.25 -7.55
C VAL A 107 0.78 1.27 -6.43
N LEU A 108 0.51 1.66 -5.20
CA LEU A 108 0.70 0.85 -4.01
C LEU A 108 -0.64 0.41 -3.45
N LEU A 109 -0.81 -0.88 -3.22
CA LEU A 109 -1.95 -1.45 -2.51
C LEU A 109 -1.49 -1.99 -1.16
N LEU A 110 -2.04 -1.41 -0.10
CA LEU A 110 -1.90 -1.91 1.27
C LEU A 110 -3.14 -2.73 1.61
N ASP A 111 -2.98 -4.04 1.56
CA ASP A 111 -4.08 -4.98 1.71
C ASP A 111 -4.26 -5.37 3.17
N GLU A 112 -5.51 -5.39 3.62
CA GLU A 112 -5.91 -5.77 4.99
C GLU A 112 -5.25 -4.90 6.08
N VAL A 113 -5.28 -3.57 5.90
CA VAL A 113 -4.65 -2.63 6.86
C VAL A 113 -5.24 -2.69 8.27
N ASP A 114 -6.47 -3.16 8.40
CA ASP A 114 -7.16 -3.38 9.67
C ASP A 114 -6.48 -4.46 10.55
N LEU A 115 -5.66 -5.31 9.96
CA LEU A 115 -4.87 -6.31 10.70
C LEU A 115 -3.54 -5.77 11.26
N GLY A 116 -3.14 -4.56 10.85
CA GLY A 116 -1.90 -3.94 11.31
C GLY A 116 -1.94 -3.52 12.77
N THR A 117 -0.75 -3.28 13.31
CA THR A 117 -0.54 -2.76 14.66
C THR A 117 0.10 -1.37 14.60
N THR A 118 0.49 -0.81 15.76
CA THR A 118 1.23 0.46 15.82
C THR A 118 2.53 0.45 15.02
N LYS A 119 3.06 -0.72 14.67
CA LYS A 119 4.26 -0.88 13.84
C LYS A 119 4.11 -0.30 12.43
N ILE A 120 2.89 -0.13 11.92
CA ILE A 120 2.65 0.44 10.59
C ILE A 120 2.41 1.96 10.60
N MET A 121 2.54 2.61 11.76
CA MET A 121 2.35 4.07 11.88
C MET A 121 3.38 4.88 11.09
N CYS A 122 4.49 4.29 10.68
CA CYS A 122 5.45 4.87 9.74
C CYS A 122 4.83 5.27 8.39
N LEU A 123 3.65 4.72 8.06
CA LEU A 123 2.92 5.03 6.82
C LEU A 123 2.14 6.35 6.87
N GLN A 124 2.02 7.02 8.01
CA GLN A 124 1.21 8.25 8.12
C GLN A 124 1.64 9.33 7.13
N SER A 125 2.93 9.61 7.04
CA SER A 125 3.45 10.62 6.12
C SER A 125 3.24 10.22 4.65
N VAL A 126 3.32 8.93 4.34
CA VAL A 126 3.04 8.39 3.00
C VAL A 126 1.59 8.64 2.60
N LEU A 127 0.64 8.39 3.53
CA LEU A 127 -0.79 8.61 3.29
C LEU A 127 -1.15 10.10 3.17
N GLU A 128 -0.33 10.98 3.69
CA GLU A 128 -0.46 12.42 3.52
C GLU A 128 0.18 12.94 2.21
N GLY A 129 0.74 12.07 1.39
CA GLY A 129 1.44 12.44 0.16
C GLY A 129 2.81 13.08 0.40
N LYS A 130 3.34 12.95 1.61
CA LYS A 130 4.63 13.48 2.00
C LYS A 130 5.73 12.45 1.86
N GLY A 131 6.98 12.92 1.85
CA GLY A 131 8.13 12.04 1.87
C GLY A 131 8.32 11.30 3.20
N VAL A 132 9.17 10.30 3.18
CA VAL A 132 9.62 9.59 4.38
C VAL A 132 11.12 9.77 4.58
N TYR A 133 11.53 9.84 5.85
CA TYR A 133 12.93 9.88 6.21
C TYR A 133 13.40 8.52 6.67
N LEU A 134 14.36 7.95 5.94
CA LEU A 134 14.97 6.67 6.26
C LEU A 134 16.16 6.89 7.19
N LYS A 135 15.92 6.77 8.49
CA LYS A 135 16.91 7.06 9.54
C LYS A 135 18.19 6.23 9.40
N LYS A 136 18.05 4.96 9.04
CA LYS A 136 19.18 4.01 8.95
C LYS A 136 20.23 4.39 7.90
N ILE A 137 19.83 5.15 6.88
CA ILE A 137 20.70 5.58 5.79
C ILE A 137 20.71 7.10 5.61
N ASN A 138 20.08 7.85 6.51
CA ASN A 138 20.02 9.31 6.49
C ASN A 138 19.56 9.86 5.13
N ARG A 139 18.43 9.38 4.63
CA ARG A 139 17.92 9.76 3.32
C ARG A 139 16.43 10.08 3.36
N TRP A 140 16.06 11.19 2.74
CA TRP A 140 14.67 11.51 2.42
C TRP A 140 14.25 10.87 1.10
N ILE A 141 13.08 10.27 1.10
CA ILE A 141 12.44 9.75 -0.11
C ILE A 141 11.17 10.56 -0.34
N GLN A 142 11.09 11.19 -1.49
CA GLN A 142 9.90 11.90 -1.94
C GLN A 142 9.12 11.04 -2.94
N PRO A 143 7.78 11.10 -2.94
CA PRO A 143 7.02 10.39 -3.95
C PRO A 143 7.20 11.03 -5.33
N GLU A 144 7.47 10.20 -6.32
CA GLU A 144 7.51 10.62 -7.71
C GLU A 144 6.09 10.78 -8.28
N ALA A 145 5.98 11.54 -9.37
CA ALA A 145 4.70 11.76 -10.05
C ALA A 145 4.03 10.43 -10.44
N GLY A 146 2.74 10.33 -10.20
CA GLY A 146 1.96 9.13 -10.45
C GLY A 146 1.81 8.18 -9.25
N PHE A 147 2.58 8.40 -8.16
CA PHE A 147 2.42 7.60 -6.96
C PHE A 147 0.98 7.70 -6.42
N GLN A 148 0.38 6.55 -6.15
CA GLN A 148 -0.99 6.42 -5.64
C GLN A 148 -1.06 5.29 -4.63
N VAL A 149 -1.89 5.46 -3.61
CA VAL A 149 -2.11 4.45 -2.57
C VAL A 149 -3.58 4.04 -2.52
N PHE A 150 -3.81 2.74 -2.58
CA PHE A 150 -5.08 2.12 -2.23
C PHE A 150 -4.90 1.29 -0.97
N LEU A 151 -5.89 1.33 -0.10
CA LEU A 151 -5.93 0.52 1.12
C LEU A 151 -7.18 -0.34 1.09
N THR A 152 -7.08 -1.57 1.56
CA THR A 152 -8.24 -2.43 1.76
C THR A 152 -8.37 -2.84 3.22
N GLY A 153 -9.59 -3.13 3.63
CA GLY A 153 -9.91 -3.67 4.93
C GLY A 153 -11.31 -4.28 4.94
N ASN A 154 -11.59 -5.06 5.95
CA ASN A 154 -12.88 -5.76 6.09
C ASN A 154 -13.88 -4.97 6.95
N THR A 155 -13.41 -3.94 7.65
CA THR A 155 -14.24 -3.10 8.51
C THR A 155 -14.05 -1.64 8.14
N LYS A 156 -15.11 -0.83 8.28
CA LYS A 156 -15.05 0.63 8.04
C LYS A 156 -14.29 1.39 9.15
N GLY A 157 -13.21 0.82 9.68
CA GLY A 157 -12.52 1.35 10.86
C GLY A 157 -13.27 1.12 12.17
N GLN A 158 -14.40 0.43 12.12
CA GLN A 158 -15.15 0.00 13.29
C GLN A 158 -14.79 -1.45 13.57
N GLY A 159 -14.14 -1.72 14.70
CA GLY A 159 -13.90 -3.08 15.15
C GLY A 159 -15.21 -3.85 15.26
N SER A 160 -15.15 -5.16 15.02
CA SER A 160 -16.27 -6.03 15.38
C SER A 160 -16.60 -5.81 16.86
N GLY A 161 -17.85 -5.53 17.19
CA GLY A 161 -18.28 -5.14 18.53
C GLY A 161 -18.18 -6.22 19.62
N ASP A 162 -17.25 -7.13 19.50
CA ASP A 162 -16.89 -8.12 20.52
C ASP A 162 -15.78 -7.57 21.42
N HIS A 163 -16.05 -7.59 22.70
CA HIS A 163 -15.31 -7.00 23.81
C HIS A 163 -13.95 -7.67 24.11
N ASP A 164 -13.08 -7.80 23.13
CA ASP A 164 -11.73 -8.30 23.39
C ASP A 164 -10.71 -7.14 23.27
N ASP A 165 -9.96 -6.88 24.34
CA ASP A 165 -8.98 -5.77 24.47
C ASP A 165 -7.96 -5.67 23.34
N LYS A 166 -7.78 -6.72 22.54
CA LYS A 166 -6.92 -6.73 21.36
C LYS A 166 -7.45 -5.85 20.21
N PHE A 167 -8.75 -5.63 20.16
CA PHE A 167 -9.40 -4.84 19.10
C PHE A 167 -9.42 -3.33 19.37
N ILE A 168 -9.24 -2.91 20.62
CA ILE A 168 -9.26 -1.48 20.97
C ILE A 168 -8.07 -0.75 20.35
N GLY A 169 -6.88 -1.35 20.39
CA GLY A 169 -5.68 -0.79 19.76
C GLY A 169 -5.79 -0.70 18.24
N THR A 170 -6.43 -1.68 17.61
CA THR A 170 -6.68 -1.73 16.16
C THR A 170 -7.65 -0.65 15.73
N ASN A 171 -8.68 -0.37 16.52
CA ASN A 171 -9.66 0.68 16.25
C ASN A 171 -9.05 2.08 16.27
N VAL A 172 -8.27 2.40 17.30
CA VAL A 172 -7.60 3.72 17.42
C VAL A 172 -6.65 3.96 16.26
N MET A 173 -5.98 2.93 15.80
CA MET A 173 -5.04 3.03 14.69
C MET A 173 -5.77 3.18 13.36
N ASN A 174 -6.86 2.45 13.15
CA ASN A 174 -7.69 2.60 11.97
C ASN A 174 -8.27 4.01 11.86
N GLU A 175 -8.72 4.60 12.97
CA GLU A 175 -9.17 6.00 13.01
C GLU A 175 -8.05 6.94 12.57
N ALA A 176 -6.82 6.79 13.07
CA ALA A 176 -5.70 7.63 12.70
C ALA A 176 -5.36 7.55 11.21
N PHE A 177 -5.52 6.39 10.57
CA PHE A 177 -5.36 6.25 9.12
C PHE A 177 -6.55 6.81 8.36
N LEU A 178 -7.78 6.54 8.80
CA LEU A 178 -8.99 7.00 8.14
C LEU A 178 -9.08 8.53 8.07
N ASP A 179 -8.61 9.23 9.09
CA ASP A 179 -8.58 10.69 9.13
C ASP A 179 -7.71 11.30 8.01
N ARG A 180 -6.79 10.51 7.44
CA ARG A 180 -5.89 10.94 6.37
C ARG A 180 -6.36 10.54 4.99
N ILE A 181 -7.44 9.77 4.90
CA ILE A 181 -7.96 9.24 3.64
C ILE A 181 -9.20 10.00 3.24
N PRO A 182 -9.13 10.82 2.16
CA PRO A 182 -10.25 11.68 1.76
C PRO A 182 -11.40 10.90 1.10
N VAL A 183 -11.16 9.67 0.65
CA VAL A 183 -12.16 8.87 -0.08
C VAL A 183 -12.27 7.47 0.49
N MET A 184 -13.49 7.10 0.77
CA MET A 184 -13.88 5.76 1.19
C MET A 184 -14.93 5.23 0.23
N ILE A 185 -14.75 4.00 -0.26
CA ILE A 185 -15.70 3.30 -1.13
C ILE A 185 -16.02 1.92 -0.56
N ASP A 186 -17.29 1.51 -0.70
CA ASP A 186 -17.84 0.24 -0.23
C ASP A 186 -18.17 -0.69 -1.39
#